data_f66a9d82436c5ad44ca2be7997792810
#
_entry.id   f66a9d82436c5ad44ca2be7997792810
#
_cell.length_a   1.000
_cell.length_b   1.000
_cell.length_c   1.000
_cell.angle_alpha   90.00
_cell.angle_beta   90.00
_cell.angle_gamma   90.00
#
_symmetry.space_group_name_H-M   'P 1'
#
loop_
_entity.id
_entity.type
_entity.pdbx_description
1 polymer ?
#
loop_
_entity_poly.entity_id
_entity_poly.type
_entity_poly.pdbx_seq_one_letter_code
_entity_poly.pdbx_strand_id
1 'polypeptide(L)'
;MGFAEFVALTAAMQSMTALTIDAMLPALPEIGRDLGTSHPNDVQLVVLIMLLGFGLGQILYGPVSDSIGRKPPIYAGLVIYALGGLVCIFSETLFIMLFGRFLQGIGIASPRIVMNAVIRDRYKGPEMARVMSFVMAVFILVPVIAPSIGQVILIFFNWEAIFWMFLITALLVCIWFSIRLDETLLPESRQPLSFRKIRNGMIEVLKTRTALGYTLATGFLFSPFVGYLSSSQQIFAFGYGKKDEFPLLFASLALTFGVASLVNARLVYRYGLKRLCFSSVSVITGLSGIFLLGILGMDKMPPLWLFMGYMMIIFPGIGFLFGNLNALAMEPLGHIAGVGAAMIGSLSSLISIPLGILIAGAFNGTVLPLVTGFSLCGLAVLFSIIWAEKNPQSKVVVENP
;
A
#
# COMPACT_ATOMS: atom_id res chain seq x y z
N MET A 1 6.53 10.37 26.92
CA MET A 1 5.44 9.69 26.18
C MET A 1 5.30 8.25 26.66
N GLY A 2 4.11 7.84 27.06
CA GLY A 2 3.80 6.47 27.46
C GLY A 2 3.67 5.52 26.27
N PHE A 3 3.69 4.17 26.53
CA PHE A 3 3.59 3.14 25.49
C PHE A 3 2.33 3.28 24.62
N ALA A 4 1.16 3.39 25.24
CA ALA A 4 -0.11 3.50 24.51
C ALA A 4 -0.18 4.76 23.64
N GLU A 5 0.31 5.90 24.15
CA GLU A 5 0.36 7.15 23.40
C GLU A 5 1.33 7.07 22.20
N PHE A 6 2.49 6.42 22.38
CA PHE A 6 3.44 6.19 21.29
C PHE A 6 2.83 5.34 20.17
N VAL A 7 2.16 4.25 20.55
CA VAL A 7 1.46 3.38 19.59
C VAL A 7 0.37 4.16 18.85
N ALA A 8 -0.44 4.94 19.58
CA ALA A 8 -1.52 5.72 18.98
C ALA A 8 -0.99 6.78 17.99
N LEU A 9 0.06 7.54 18.37
CA LEU A 9 0.68 8.52 17.47
C LEU A 9 1.27 7.86 16.24
N THR A 10 2.00 6.77 16.42
CA THR A 10 2.62 6.03 15.29
C THR A 10 1.56 5.46 14.36
N ALA A 11 0.50 4.89 14.92
CA ALA A 11 -0.63 4.37 14.16
C ALA A 11 -1.35 5.49 13.40
N ALA A 12 -1.60 6.64 14.02
CA ALA A 12 -2.19 7.81 13.37
C ALA A 12 -1.35 8.27 12.18
N MET A 13 -0.04 8.45 12.37
CA MET A 13 0.90 8.84 11.33
C MET A 13 0.90 7.86 10.14
N GLN A 14 0.93 6.57 10.40
CA GLN A 14 0.96 5.55 9.34
C GLN A 14 -0.40 5.40 8.65
N SER A 15 -1.49 5.52 9.39
CA SER A 15 -2.85 5.38 8.90
C SER A 15 -3.31 6.53 7.99
N MET A 16 -2.67 7.70 8.06
CA MET A 16 -2.95 8.80 7.13
C MET A 16 -2.84 8.35 5.67
N THR A 17 -1.91 7.43 5.35
CA THR A 17 -1.77 6.91 3.97
C THR A 17 -3.04 6.20 3.51
N ALA A 18 -3.56 5.26 4.31
CA ALA A 18 -4.78 4.53 3.99
C ALA A 18 -6.00 5.47 3.97
N LEU A 19 -6.12 6.37 4.96
CA LEU A 19 -7.20 7.36 5.00
C LEU A 19 -7.23 8.22 3.73
N THR A 20 -6.07 8.69 3.25
CA THR A 20 -5.95 9.54 2.05
C THR A 20 -6.31 8.81 0.76
N ILE A 21 -6.16 7.49 0.73
CA ILE A 21 -6.57 6.66 -0.42
C ILE A 21 -8.06 6.36 -0.33
N ASP A 22 -8.49 5.77 0.78
CA ASP A 22 -9.76 5.07 0.86
C ASP A 22 -10.94 6.00 1.12
N ALA A 23 -10.76 7.09 1.89
CA ALA A 23 -11.84 8.04 2.16
C ALA A 23 -12.28 8.85 0.93
N MET A 24 -11.43 8.93 -0.09
CA MET A 24 -11.75 9.65 -1.32
C MET A 24 -12.49 8.77 -2.34
N LEU A 25 -12.47 7.45 -2.21
CA LEU A 25 -13.06 6.54 -3.21
C LEU A 25 -14.53 6.84 -3.54
N PRO A 26 -15.41 7.14 -2.57
CA PRO A 26 -16.80 7.51 -2.85
C PRO A 26 -16.95 8.80 -3.68
N ALA A 27 -15.97 9.70 -3.59
CA ALA A 27 -16.00 11.01 -4.26
C ALA A 27 -15.53 10.96 -5.73
N LEU A 28 -14.90 9.88 -6.18
CA LEU A 28 -14.32 9.79 -7.52
C LEU A 28 -15.30 10.17 -8.65
N PRO A 29 -16.59 9.73 -8.65
CA PRO A 29 -17.52 10.12 -9.72
C PRO A 29 -17.85 11.62 -9.73
N GLU A 30 -17.89 12.25 -8.55
CA GLU A 30 -18.15 13.68 -8.42
C GLU A 30 -16.94 14.48 -8.92
N ILE A 31 -15.74 14.13 -8.48
CA ILE A 31 -14.47 14.69 -8.96
C ILE A 31 -14.38 14.58 -10.49
N GLY A 32 -14.72 13.42 -11.06
CA GLY A 32 -14.67 13.22 -12.51
C GLY A 32 -15.64 14.12 -13.28
N ARG A 33 -16.83 14.38 -12.74
CA ARG A 33 -17.81 15.29 -13.35
C ARG A 33 -17.36 16.74 -13.26
N ASP A 34 -16.91 17.17 -12.09
CA ASP A 34 -16.56 18.56 -11.83
C ASP A 34 -15.28 18.98 -12.57
N LEU A 35 -14.33 18.07 -12.73
CA LEU A 35 -13.09 18.29 -13.48
C LEU A 35 -13.21 17.97 -14.99
N GLY A 36 -14.42 17.63 -15.47
CA GLY A 36 -14.70 17.43 -16.88
C GLY A 36 -13.88 16.31 -17.53
N THR A 37 -13.75 15.15 -16.86
CA THR A 37 -12.98 14.03 -17.41
C THR A 37 -13.58 13.50 -18.70
N SER A 38 -12.75 13.30 -19.72
CA SER A 38 -13.18 12.84 -21.05
C SER A 38 -13.65 11.39 -21.03
N HIS A 39 -13.01 10.56 -20.19
CA HIS A 39 -13.36 9.14 -20.00
C HIS A 39 -13.65 8.84 -18.54
N PRO A 40 -14.69 8.04 -18.25
CA PRO A 40 -15.04 7.69 -16.87
C PRO A 40 -13.90 7.02 -16.07
N ASN A 41 -12.97 6.37 -16.76
CA ASN A 41 -11.84 5.70 -16.11
C ASN A 41 -10.69 6.66 -15.75
N ASP A 42 -10.64 7.87 -16.32
CA ASP A 42 -9.55 8.82 -16.06
C ASP A 42 -9.49 9.24 -14.59
N VAL A 43 -10.63 9.28 -13.91
CA VAL A 43 -10.70 9.63 -12.48
C VAL A 43 -9.98 8.64 -11.58
N GLN A 44 -9.78 7.40 -12.03
CA GLN A 44 -9.01 6.39 -11.28
C GLN A 44 -7.55 6.80 -11.12
N LEU A 45 -7.01 7.62 -12.04
CA LEU A 45 -5.66 8.18 -11.95
C LEU A 45 -5.46 9.01 -10.69
N VAL A 46 -6.51 9.57 -10.12
CA VAL A 46 -6.46 10.35 -8.87
C VAL A 46 -5.93 9.50 -7.71
N VAL A 47 -6.25 8.20 -7.66
CA VAL A 47 -5.69 7.25 -6.68
C VAL A 47 -4.30 6.78 -7.11
N LEU A 48 -4.16 6.40 -8.36
CA LEU A 48 -2.96 5.74 -8.89
C LEU A 48 -1.73 6.66 -8.90
N ILE A 49 -1.90 7.93 -9.26
CA ILE A 49 -0.82 8.92 -9.27
C ILE A 49 -0.36 9.27 -7.83
N MET A 50 -1.26 9.30 -6.87
CA MET A 50 -0.88 9.43 -5.45
C MET A 50 -0.03 8.24 -5.00
N LEU A 51 -0.41 7.02 -5.35
CA LEU A 51 0.38 5.83 -5.04
C LEU A 51 1.75 5.85 -5.74
N LEU A 52 1.84 6.39 -6.97
CA LEU A 52 3.11 6.59 -7.67
C LEU A 52 4.03 7.55 -6.90
N GLY A 53 3.50 8.71 -6.48
CA GLY A 53 4.22 9.65 -5.63
C GLY A 53 4.70 9.00 -4.33
N PHE A 54 3.83 8.20 -3.68
CA PHE A 54 4.17 7.45 -2.48
C PHE A 54 5.32 6.45 -2.72
N GLY A 55 5.25 5.67 -3.80
CA GLY A 55 6.30 4.70 -4.17
C GLY A 55 7.66 5.36 -4.40
N LEU A 56 7.69 6.51 -5.09
CA LEU A 56 8.91 7.27 -5.33
C LEU A 56 9.44 7.95 -4.06
N GLY A 57 8.54 8.50 -3.23
CA GLY A 57 8.91 9.14 -1.97
C GLY A 57 9.63 8.19 -1.00
N GLN A 58 9.28 6.91 -0.99
CA GLN A 58 9.89 5.92 -0.10
C GLN A 58 11.42 5.81 -0.28
N ILE A 59 11.95 6.01 -1.49
CA ILE A 59 13.39 5.91 -1.78
C ILE A 59 14.18 6.96 -1.00
N LEU A 60 13.60 8.15 -0.85
CA LEU A 60 14.31 9.32 -0.32
C LEU A 60 14.25 9.40 1.21
N TYR A 61 13.09 9.15 1.81
CA TYR A 61 12.86 9.46 3.21
C TYR A 61 13.65 8.57 4.18
N GLY A 62 13.94 7.31 3.84
CA GLY A 62 14.79 6.45 4.65
C GLY A 62 16.20 7.05 4.83
N PRO A 63 16.99 7.15 3.75
CA PRO A 63 18.35 7.72 3.81
C PRO A 63 18.40 9.15 4.32
N VAL A 64 17.42 10.00 3.96
CA VAL A 64 17.36 11.38 4.45
C VAL A 64 17.17 11.39 5.97
N SER A 65 16.27 10.56 6.51
CA SER A 65 16.02 10.49 7.96
C SER A 65 17.20 9.94 8.75
N ASP A 66 18.00 9.07 8.15
CA ASP A 66 19.25 8.57 8.75
C ASP A 66 20.37 9.64 8.76
N SER A 67 20.27 10.64 7.89
CA SER A 67 21.27 11.70 7.76
C SER A 67 20.99 12.92 8.63
N ILE A 68 19.78 13.46 8.60
CA ILE A 68 19.45 14.73 9.25
C ILE A 68 18.63 14.58 10.54
N GLY A 69 18.24 13.35 10.90
CA GLY A 69 17.35 13.06 12.01
C GLY A 69 15.95 12.69 11.56
N ARG A 70 15.12 12.22 12.49
CA ARG A 70 13.77 11.70 12.17
C ARG A 70 12.73 12.82 11.99
N LYS A 71 12.82 13.85 12.80
CA LYS A 71 11.81 14.92 12.80
C LYS A 71 11.82 15.78 11.52
N PRO A 72 12.97 16.28 11.01
CA PRO A 72 12.97 17.17 9.85
C PRO A 72 12.31 16.59 8.59
N PRO A 73 12.57 15.33 8.17
CA PRO A 73 11.90 14.77 7.00
C PRO A 73 10.43 14.52 7.21
N ILE A 74 9.96 14.25 8.45
CA ILE A 74 8.52 14.14 8.73
C ILE A 74 7.84 15.50 8.52
N TYR A 75 8.40 16.59 9.04
CA TYR A 75 7.86 17.92 8.82
C TYR A 75 7.84 18.29 7.34
N ALA A 76 8.96 18.08 6.63
CA ALA A 76 9.02 18.35 5.20
C ALA A 76 7.97 17.54 4.42
N GLY A 77 7.82 16.27 4.75
CA GLY A 77 6.80 15.41 4.12
C GLY A 77 5.37 15.89 4.39
N LEU A 78 5.05 16.27 5.64
CA LEU A 78 3.72 16.79 5.99
C LEU A 78 3.44 18.15 5.31
N VAL A 79 4.45 19.01 5.15
CA VAL A 79 4.32 20.26 4.39
C VAL A 79 4.04 19.97 2.90
N ILE A 80 4.80 19.06 2.27
CA ILE A 80 4.57 18.65 0.87
C ILE A 80 3.17 18.04 0.73
N TYR A 81 2.75 17.21 1.67
CA TYR A 81 1.41 16.62 1.71
C TYR A 81 0.32 17.70 1.78
N ALA A 82 0.49 18.68 2.66
CA ALA A 82 -0.46 19.78 2.82
C ALA A 82 -0.54 20.66 1.56
N LEU A 83 0.60 21.01 0.97
CA LEU A 83 0.65 21.75 -0.30
C LEU A 83 -0.05 20.97 -1.42
N GLY A 84 0.21 19.67 -1.54
CA GLY A 84 -0.50 18.81 -2.49
C GLY A 84 -2.01 18.78 -2.24
N GLY A 85 -2.44 18.75 -0.97
CA GLY A 85 -3.87 18.84 -0.58
C GLY A 85 -4.50 20.17 -1.01
N LEU A 86 -3.82 21.28 -0.79
CA LEU A 86 -4.29 22.59 -1.24
C LEU A 86 -4.41 22.66 -2.77
N VAL A 87 -3.41 22.13 -3.50
CA VAL A 87 -3.47 22.03 -4.97
C VAL A 87 -4.69 21.22 -5.42
N CYS A 88 -5.02 20.13 -4.73
CA CYS A 88 -6.23 19.35 -5.04
C CYS A 88 -7.51 20.12 -4.78
N ILE A 89 -7.62 20.84 -3.65
CA ILE A 89 -8.82 21.64 -3.29
C ILE A 89 -9.13 22.70 -4.35
N PHE A 90 -8.10 23.35 -4.87
CA PHE A 90 -8.24 24.43 -5.86
C PHE A 90 -8.05 23.94 -7.30
N SER A 91 -8.15 22.64 -7.56
CA SER A 91 -7.98 22.10 -8.90
C SER A 91 -9.23 22.33 -9.76
N GLU A 92 -9.04 22.96 -10.91
CA GLU A 92 -10.08 23.15 -11.94
C GLU A 92 -9.96 22.14 -13.08
N THR A 93 -8.88 21.37 -13.13
CA THR A 93 -8.62 20.39 -14.17
C THR A 93 -8.07 19.09 -13.57
N LEU A 94 -8.32 17.97 -14.26
CA LEU A 94 -7.76 16.67 -13.84
C LEU A 94 -6.23 16.73 -13.71
N PHE A 95 -5.53 17.44 -14.62
CA PHE A 95 -4.08 17.54 -14.58
C PHE A 95 -3.57 18.19 -13.28
N ILE A 96 -4.19 19.29 -12.84
CA ILE A 96 -3.83 19.96 -11.57
C ILE A 96 -4.14 19.05 -10.38
N MET A 97 -5.29 18.38 -10.39
CA MET A 97 -5.64 17.37 -9.40
C MET A 97 -4.57 16.29 -9.31
N LEU A 98 -4.17 15.69 -10.43
CA LEU A 98 -3.15 14.64 -10.47
C LEU A 98 -1.79 15.13 -9.95
N PHE A 99 -1.41 16.36 -10.28
CA PHE A 99 -0.18 16.95 -9.74
C PHE A 99 -0.26 17.12 -8.21
N GLY A 100 -1.37 17.62 -7.68
CA GLY A 100 -1.61 17.71 -6.24
C GLY A 100 -1.56 16.32 -5.56
N ARG A 101 -2.18 15.31 -6.16
CA ARG A 101 -2.17 13.92 -5.68
C ARG A 101 -0.76 13.32 -5.69
N PHE A 102 0.02 13.60 -6.72
CA PHE A 102 1.42 13.17 -6.77
C PHE A 102 2.25 13.75 -5.61
N LEU A 103 2.10 15.05 -5.34
CA LEU A 103 2.73 15.71 -4.20
C LEU A 103 2.25 15.12 -2.87
N GLN A 104 0.94 14.89 -2.70
CA GLN A 104 0.40 14.21 -1.51
C GLN A 104 1.04 12.84 -1.32
N GLY A 105 1.21 12.08 -2.39
CA GLY A 105 1.87 10.78 -2.36
C GLY A 105 3.31 10.87 -1.86
N ILE A 106 4.11 11.76 -2.45
CA ILE A 106 5.49 12.01 -2.00
C ILE A 106 5.50 12.40 -0.51
N GLY A 107 4.64 13.35 -0.12
CA GLY A 107 4.62 13.86 1.25
C GLY A 107 4.27 12.80 2.29
N ILE A 108 3.23 12.00 2.05
CA ILE A 108 2.74 10.99 3.00
C ILE A 108 3.68 9.77 3.14
N ALA A 109 4.60 9.56 2.20
CA ALA A 109 5.62 8.54 2.30
C ALA A 109 6.56 8.77 3.49
N SER A 110 6.79 10.04 3.86
CA SER A 110 7.67 10.40 4.97
C SER A 110 7.20 9.85 6.32
N PRO A 111 6.02 10.20 6.86
CA PRO A 111 5.57 9.68 8.13
C PRO A 111 5.47 8.14 8.11
N ARG A 112 5.08 7.54 6.98
CA ARG A 112 5.02 6.07 6.84
C ARG A 112 6.37 5.39 7.02
N ILE A 113 7.41 5.90 6.38
CA ILE A 113 8.75 5.28 6.39
C ILE A 113 9.52 5.66 7.64
N VAL A 114 9.51 6.94 8.01
CA VAL A 114 10.33 7.43 9.11
C VAL A 114 9.82 6.94 10.46
N MET A 115 8.50 6.80 10.66
CA MET A 115 7.96 6.23 11.90
C MET A 115 8.37 4.77 12.12
N ASN A 116 8.60 3.99 11.08
CA ASN A 116 9.19 2.66 11.22
C ASN A 116 10.63 2.72 11.77
N ALA A 117 11.41 3.74 11.36
CA ALA A 117 12.74 3.96 11.90
C ALA A 117 12.67 4.43 13.37
N VAL A 118 11.74 5.33 13.71
CA VAL A 118 11.49 5.78 15.10
C VAL A 118 11.14 4.60 16.03
N ILE A 119 10.32 3.65 15.54
CA ILE A 119 10.03 2.43 16.33
C ILE A 119 11.32 1.66 16.61
N ARG A 120 12.18 1.45 15.60
CA ARG A 120 13.45 0.73 15.74
C ARG A 120 14.47 1.45 16.63
N ASP A 121 14.46 2.77 16.61
CA ASP A 121 15.34 3.58 17.48
C ASP A 121 14.95 3.43 18.94
N ARG A 122 13.65 3.27 19.25
CA ARG A 122 13.12 3.31 20.61
C ARG A 122 12.88 1.93 21.23
N TYR A 123 12.58 0.92 20.40
CA TYR A 123 12.23 -0.42 20.86
C TYR A 123 13.05 -1.51 20.15
N LYS A 124 13.37 -2.60 20.88
CA LYS A 124 14.13 -3.74 20.35
C LYS A 124 13.43 -5.05 20.70
N GLY A 125 13.69 -6.09 19.89
CA GLY A 125 13.22 -7.45 20.15
C GLY A 125 11.70 -7.56 20.34
N PRO A 126 11.22 -8.24 21.37
CA PRO A 126 9.78 -8.49 21.58
C PRO A 126 8.95 -7.23 21.76
N GLU A 127 9.49 -6.17 22.37
CA GLU A 127 8.78 -4.91 22.56
C GLU A 127 8.54 -4.21 21.20
N MET A 128 9.52 -4.19 20.31
CA MET A 128 9.35 -3.68 18.96
C MET A 128 8.27 -4.43 18.21
N ALA A 129 8.28 -5.77 18.28
CA ALA A 129 7.24 -6.60 17.66
C ALA A 129 5.84 -6.28 18.22
N ARG A 130 5.73 -6.06 19.53
CA ARG A 130 4.48 -5.68 20.19
C ARG A 130 3.96 -4.32 19.69
N VAL A 131 4.82 -3.29 19.62
CA VAL A 131 4.46 -1.97 19.08
C VAL A 131 3.98 -2.10 17.64
N MET A 132 4.75 -2.77 16.78
CA MET A 132 4.40 -2.96 15.37
C MET A 132 3.06 -3.69 15.19
N SER A 133 2.77 -4.69 16.04
CA SER A 133 1.50 -5.43 15.99
C SER A 133 0.31 -4.53 16.32
N PHE A 134 0.41 -3.68 17.32
CA PHE A 134 -0.65 -2.73 17.66
C PHE A 134 -0.83 -1.66 16.58
N VAL A 135 0.27 -1.12 16.05
CA VAL A 135 0.22 -0.15 14.93
C VAL A 135 -0.45 -0.76 13.70
N MET A 136 -0.10 -2.00 13.37
CA MET A 136 -0.72 -2.72 12.25
C MET A 136 -2.20 -3.03 12.49
N ALA A 137 -2.60 -3.37 13.71
CA ALA A 137 -4.01 -3.59 14.04
C ALA A 137 -4.86 -2.33 13.81
N VAL A 138 -4.36 -1.15 14.21
CA VAL A 138 -5.03 0.12 13.94
C VAL A 138 -5.01 0.43 12.45
N PHE A 139 -3.87 0.23 11.78
CA PHE A 139 -3.74 0.46 10.32
C PHE A 139 -4.76 -0.35 9.51
N ILE A 140 -5.03 -1.60 9.91
CA ILE A 140 -6.00 -2.48 9.24
C ILE A 140 -7.44 -1.97 9.36
N LEU A 141 -7.78 -1.30 10.48
CA LEU A 141 -9.12 -0.76 10.69
C LEU A 141 -9.42 0.45 9.81
N VAL A 142 -8.40 1.22 9.42
CA VAL A 142 -8.60 2.45 8.65
C VAL A 142 -9.24 2.20 7.29
N PRO A 143 -8.80 1.27 6.43
CA PRO A 143 -9.50 0.95 5.18
C PRO A 143 -10.95 0.48 5.37
N VAL A 144 -11.27 -0.12 6.52
CA VAL A 144 -12.64 -0.57 6.83
C VAL A 144 -13.59 0.62 7.03
N ILE A 145 -13.12 1.68 7.68
CA ILE A 145 -13.96 2.84 8.04
C ILE A 145 -13.80 4.05 7.12
N ALA A 146 -12.67 4.19 6.42
CA ALA A 146 -12.35 5.37 5.64
C ALA A 146 -13.35 5.67 4.51
N PRO A 147 -13.81 4.70 3.70
CA PRO A 147 -14.83 4.99 2.68
C PRO A 147 -16.15 5.47 3.29
N SER A 148 -16.52 4.94 4.47
CA SER A 148 -17.73 5.40 5.18
C SER A 148 -17.59 6.85 5.66
N ILE A 149 -16.40 7.24 6.14
CA ILE A 149 -16.12 8.64 6.49
C ILE A 149 -16.27 9.53 5.25
N GLY A 150 -15.66 9.15 4.13
CA GLY A 150 -15.78 9.87 2.87
C GLY A 150 -17.24 10.01 2.41
N GLN A 151 -18.00 8.91 2.47
CA GLN A 151 -19.42 8.92 2.11
C GLN A 151 -20.24 9.85 3.01
N VAL A 152 -20.00 9.84 4.33
CA VAL A 152 -20.69 10.75 5.28
C VAL A 152 -20.37 12.21 4.97
N ILE A 153 -19.12 12.53 4.65
CA ILE A 153 -18.76 13.91 4.25
C ILE A 153 -19.54 14.34 3.01
N LEU A 154 -19.67 13.47 2.02
CA LEU A 154 -20.38 13.76 0.76
C LEU A 154 -21.91 13.93 0.93
N ILE A 155 -22.50 13.50 2.06
CA ILE A 155 -23.91 13.75 2.37
C ILE A 155 -24.14 15.25 2.70
N PHE A 156 -23.17 15.91 3.31
CA PHE A 156 -23.30 17.26 3.84
C PHE A 156 -22.47 18.30 3.09
N PHE A 157 -21.43 17.87 2.39
CA PHE A 157 -20.43 18.73 1.75
C PHE A 157 -20.01 18.17 0.40
N ASN A 158 -19.29 18.96 -0.38
CA ASN A 158 -18.68 18.57 -1.65
C ASN A 158 -17.40 17.77 -1.41
N TRP A 159 -16.84 17.20 -2.48
CA TRP A 159 -15.63 16.37 -2.43
C TRP A 159 -14.40 17.11 -1.87
N GLU A 160 -14.28 18.42 -2.03
CA GLU A 160 -13.19 19.25 -1.50
C GLU A 160 -13.10 19.16 0.03
N ALA A 161 -14.22 18.93 0.71
CA ALA A 161 -14.26 18.79 2.15
C ALA A 161 -13.47 17.57 2.64
N ILE A 162 -13.33 16.53 1.82
CA ILE A 162 -12.49 15.37 2.12
C ILE A 162 -11.01 15.80 2.17
N PHE A 163 -10.55 16.62 1.24
CA PHE A 163 -9.19 17.15 1.26
C PHE A 163 -8.97 18.11 2.45
N TRP A 164 -9.95 18.92 2.82
CA TRP A 164 -9.89 19.70 4.06
C TRP A 164 -9.76 18.80 5.30
N MET A 165 -10.50 17.71 5.38
CA MET A 165 -10.35 16.71 6.44
C MET A 165 -8.92 16.15 6.47
N PHE A 166 -8.31 15.84 5.32
CA PHE A 166 -6.93 15.38 5.26
C PHE A 166 -5.95 16.42 5.81
N LEU A 167 -6.13 17.71 5.47
CA LEU A 167 -5.28 18.79 5.96
C LEU A 167 -5.42 18.98 7.48
N ILE A 168 -6.65 18.97 7.98
CA ILE A 168 -6.92 19.07 9.43
C ILE A 168 -6.28 17.90 10.17
N THR A 169 -6.46 16.69 9.66
CA THR A 169 -5.85 15.48 10.26
C THR A 169 -4.32 15.58 10.27
N ALA A 170 -3.72 16.02 9.15
CA ALA A 170 -2.28 16.20 9.05
C ALA A 170 -1.76 17.25 10.06
N LEU A 171 -2.48 18.37 10.20
CA LEU A 171 -2.15 19.42 11.15
C LEU A 171 -2.22 18.91 12.61
N LEU A 172 -3.33 18.25 12.98
CA LEU A 172 -3.50 17.71 14.34
C LEU A 172 -2.43 16.67 14.69
N VAL A 173 -2.15 15.75 13.76
CA VAL A 173 -1.11 14.73 13.95
C VAL A 173 0.28 15.38 13.99
N CYS A 174 0.54 16.39 13.17
CA CYS A 174 1.80 17.16 13.20
C CYS A 174 2.01 17.86 14.53
N ILE A 175 0.98 18.53 15.08
CA ILE A 175 1.03 19.19 16.38
C ILE A 175 1.29 18.17 17.47
N TRP A 176 0.54 17.07 17.48
CA TRP A 176 0.74 16.00 18.46
C TRP A 176 2.16 15.42 18.42
N PHE A 177 2.65 15.11 17.21
CA PHE A 177 4.01 14.64 16.99
C PHE A 177 5.06 15.65 17.48
N SER A 178 4.88 16.93 17.19
CA SER A 178 5.83 18.00 17.52
C SER A 178 6.00 18.16 19.02
N ILE A 179 4.89 18.09 19.77
CA ILE A 179 4.87 18.31 21.22
C ILE A 179 5.33 17.07 21.99
N ARG A 180 5.00 15.87 21.51
CA ARG A 180 5.11 14.64 22.29
C ARG A 180 6.28 13.73 21.95
N LEU A 181 6.83 13.84 20.76
CA LEU A 181 7.95 13.01 20.35
C LEU A 181 9.23 13.86 20.22
N ASP A 182 10.25 13.50 20.97
CA ASP A 182 11.58 14.06 20.81
C ASP A 182 12.32 13.40 19.65
N GLU A 183 13.42 14.03 19.18
CA GLU A 183 14.29 13.42 18.17
C GLU A 183 14.86 12.11 18.71
N THR A 184 14.72 11.02 17.93
CA THR A 184 15.16 9.69 18.37
C THR A 184 16.52 9.29 17.82
N LEU A 185 16.99 9.95 16.74
CA LEU A 185 18.30 9.67 16.17
C LEU A 185 19.37 10.58 16.79
N LEU A 186 20.24 9.99 17.60
CA LEU A 186 21.37 10.72 18.21
C LEU A 186 22.27 11.31 17.12
N PRO A 187 22.82 12.52 17.32
CA PRO A 187 23.71 13.17 16.34
C PRO A 187 24.90 12.29 15.92
N GLU A 188 25.46 11.54 16.86
CA GLU A 188 26.58 10.61 16.65
C GLU A 188 26.23 9.40 15.79
N SER A 189 24.94 9.03 15.74
CA SER A 189 24.44 7.91 14.95
C SER A 189 24.02 8.31 13.52
N ARG A 190 24.06 9.60 13.19
CA ARG A 190 23.71 10.12 11.87
C ARG A 190 24.72 9.66 10.82
N GLN A 191 24.20 9.20 9.69
CA GLN A 191 25.03 8.78 8.57
C GLN A 191 24.93 9.81 7.44
N PRO A 192 26.06 10.22 6.82
CA PRO A 192 26.02 11.15 5.71
C PRO A 192 25.17 10.59 4.55
N LEU A 193 24.31 11.43 3.98
CA LEU A 193 23.53 11.08 2.80
C LEU A 193 24.46 10.73 1.65
N SER A 194 24.37 9.52 1.15
CA SER A 194 25.23 9.02 0.09
C SER A 194 24.41 8.41 -1.04
N PHE A 195 24.30 9.14 -2.15
CA PHE A 195 23.70 8.63 -3.38
C PHE A 195 24.41 7.36 -3.89
N ARG A 196 25.71 7.24 -3.61
CA ARG A 196 26.49 6.03 -3.94
C ARG A 196 25.98 4.81 -3.15
N LYS A 197 25.68 4.97 -1.84
CA LYS A 197 25.11 3.89 -1.02
C LYS A 197 23.73 3.48 -1.53
N ILE A 198 22.88 4.46 -1.87
CA ILE A 198 21.52 4.20 -2.41
C ILE A 198 21.64 3.44 -3.73
N ARG A 199 22.46 3.92 -4.66
CA ARG A 199 22.69 3.26 -5.95
C ARG A 199 23.27 1.85 -5.78
N ASN A 200 24.24 1.67 -4.91
CA ASN A 200 24.84 0.35 -4.67
C ASN A 200 23.82 -0.61 -4.07
N GLY A 201 23.00 -0.17 -3.11
CA GLY A 201 21.91 -0.96 -2.57
C GLY A 201 20.87 -1.36 -3.62
N MET A 202 20.51 -0.44 -4.53
CA MET A 202 19.63 -0.77 -5.66
C MET A 202 20.25 -1.83 -6.57
N ILE A 203 21.53 -1.66 -6.93
CA ILE A 203 22.25 -2.64 -7.76
C ILE A 203 22.32 -3.99 -7.07
N GLU A 204 22.50 -4.03 -5.75
CA GLU A 204 22.54 -5.25 -4.97
C GLU A 204 21.20 -5.97 -4.96
N VAL A 205 20.08 -5.25 -4.73
CA VAL A 205 18.72 -5.82 -4.85
C VAL A 205 18.50 -6.42 -6.24
N LEU A 206 18.89 -5.69 -7.30
CA LEU A 206 18.73 -6.15 -8.69
C LEU A 206 19.63 -7.35 -9.04
N LYS A 207 20.81 -7.46 -8.44
CA LYS A 207 21.74 -8.58 -8.66
C LYS A 207 21.43 -9.80 -7.79
N THR A 208 20.80 -9.61 -6.64
CA THR A 208 20.45 -10.68 -5.73
C THR A 208 19.17 -11.37 -6.19
N ARG A 209 19.30 -12.53 -6.82
CA ARG A 209 18.21 -13.27 -7.44
C ARG A 209 16.99 -13.48 -6.54
N THR A 210 17.20 -13.88 -5.29
CA THR A 210 16.13 -14.07 -4.30
C THR A 210 15.43 -12.75 -4.00
N ALA A 211 16.20 -11.69 -3.72
CA ALA A 211 15.64 -10.35 -3.45
C ALA A 211 14.83 -9.83 -4.65
N LEU A 212 15.41 -9.88 -5.86
CA LEU A 212 14.73 -9.45 -7.07
C LEU A 212 13.47 -10.26 -7.36
N GLY A 213 13.55 -11.59 -7.26
CA GLY A 213 12.41 -12.47 -7.55
C GLY A 213 11.22 -12.23 -6.61
N TYR A 214 11.46 -12.07 -5.31
CA TYR A 214 10.40 -11.75 -4.36
C TYR A 214 9.93 -10.29 -4.47
N THR A 215 10.78 -9.36 -4.89
CA THR A 215 10.39 -7.98 -5.22
C THR A 215 9.45 -7.94 -6.44
N LEU A 216 9.78 -8.68 -7.50
CA LEU A 216 8.91 -8.84 -8.67
C LEU A 216 7.57 -9.49 -8.28
N ALA A 217 7.62 -10.56 -7.48
CA ALA A 217 6.43 -11.22 -6.97
C ALA A 217 5.53 -10.24 -6.18
N THR A 218 6.11 -9.40 -5.33
CA THR A 218 5.38 -8.37 -4.60
C THR A 218 4.75 -7.37 -5.55
N GLY A 219 5.50 -6.86 -6.53
CA GLY A 219 4.99 -5.91 -7.53
C GLY A 219 3.82 -6.48 -8.33
N PHE A 220 3.94 -7.70 -8.86
CA PHE A 220 2.86 -8.35 -9.59
C PHE A 220 1.64 -8.65 -8.72
N LEU A 221 1.82 -9.08 -7.46
CA LEU A 221 0.71 -9.31 -6.53
C LEU A 221 -0.11 -8.05 -6.26
N PHE A 222 0.61 -6.92 -6.09
CA PHE A 222 -0.04 -5.64 -5.80
C PHE A 222 -0.70 -5.00 -7.01
N SER A 223 -0.33 -5.37 -8.24
CA SER A 223 -0.89 -4.78 -9.46
C SER A 223 -2.42 -4.89 -9.53
N PRO A 224 -3.03 -6.07 -9.45
CA PRO A 224 -4.49 -6.18 -9.48
C PRO A 224 -5.15 -5.66 -8.20
N PHE A 225 -4.46 -5.66 -7.06
CA PHE A 225 -4.97 -5.05 -5.83
C PHE A 225 -5.07 -3.52 -5.97
N VAL A 226 -4.06 -2.85 -6.52
CA VAL A 226 -4.08 -1.41 -6.84
C VAL A 226 -5.14 -1.12 -7.90
N GLY A 227 -5.27 -1.98 -8.91
CA GLY A 227 -6.34 -1.93 -9.90
C GLY A 227 -7.73 -1.98 -9.24
N TYR A 228 -7.94 -2.91 -8.30
CA TYR A 228 -9.17 -2.98 -7.51
C TYR A 228 -9.41 -1.72 -6.68
N LEU A 229 -8.41 -1.23 -5.93
CA LEU A 229 -8.58 -0.03 -5.11
C LEU A 229 -9.10 1.14 -5.93
N SER A 230 -8.53 1.38 -7.11
CA SER A 230 -8.90 2.50 -7.97
C SER A 230 -10.22 2.31 -8.73
N SER A 231 -10.60 1.07 -9.08
CA SER A 231 -11.83 0.76 -9.83
C SER A 231 -12.99 0.28 -8.96
N SER A 232 -12.76 0.01 -7.67
CA SER A 232 -13.77 -0.58 -6.77
C SER A 232 -15.08 0.19 -6.73
N GLN A 233 -14.99 1.51 -6.64
CA GLN A 233 -16.16 2.37 -6.63
C GLN A 233 -16.97 2.23 -7.94
N GLN A 234 -16.29 2.19 -9.09
CA GLN A 234 -16.96 2.01 -10.38
C GLN A 234 -17.58 0.61 -10.51
N ILE A 235 -16.88 -0.43 -10.05
CA ILE A 235 -17.41 -1.81 -10.07
C ILE A 235 -18.71 -1.88 -9.27
N PHE A 236 -18.72 -1.37 -8.03
CA PHE A 236 -19.91 -1.49 -7.19
C PHE A 236 -21.01 -0.50 -7.57
N ALA A 237 -20.68 0.76 -7.86
CA ALA A 237 -21.68 1.78 -8.16
C ALA A 237 -22.24 1.65 -9.57
N PHE A 238 -21.42 1.51 -10.60
CA PHE A 238 -21.89 1.43 -11.99
C PHE A 238 -22.14 -0.01 -12.42
N GLY A 239 -21.22 -0.93 -12.10
CA GLY A 239 -21.35 -2.33 -12.50
C GLY A 239 -22.51 -3.05 -11.82
N TYR A 240 -22.64 -2.90 -10.50
CA TYR A 240 -23.69 -3.54 -9.71
C TYR A 240 -24.85 -2.63 -9.30
N GLY A 241 -24.79 -1.32 -9.56
CA GLY A 241 -25.80 -0.35 -9.13
C GLY A 241 -25.87 -0.16 -7.61
N LYS A 242 -24.77 -0.45 -6.88
CA LYS A 242 -24.67 -0.47 -5.42
C LYS A 242 -23.85 0.72 -4.89
N LYS A 243 -24.22 1.95 -5.30
CA LYS A 243 -23.52 3.17 -4.92
C LYS A 243 -23.54 3.40 -3.40
N ASP A 244 -24.70 3.28 -2.78
CA ASP A 244 -24.89 3.58 -1.36
C ASP A 244 -24.31 2.47 -0.46
N GLU A 245 -24.31 1.24 -0.93
CA GLU A 245 -23.73 0.11 -0.20
C GLU A 245 -22.21 -0.07 -0.42
N PHE A 246 -21.61 0.70 -1.33
CA PHE A 246 -20.18 0.61 -1.65
C PHE A 246 -19.27 0.61 -0.41
N PRO A 247 -19.43 1.53 0.58
CA PRO A 247 -18.56 1.53 1.75
C PRO A 247 -18.65 0.22 2.56
N LEU A 248 -19.84 -0.36 2.67
CA LEU A 248 -20.06 -1.62 3.40
C LEU A 248 -19.43 -2.81 2.67
N LEU A 249 -19.61 -2.88 1.35
CA LEU A 249 -19.03 -3.95 0.52
C LEU A 249 -17.49 -3.88 0.55
N PHE A 250 -16.93 -2.68 0.41
CA PHE A 250 -15.50 -2.45 0.52
C PHE A 250 -14.96 -2.82 1.91
N ALA A 251 -15.64 -2.37 2.97
CA ALA A 251 -15.28 -2.66 4.35
C ALA A 251 -15.26 -4.17 4.65
N SER A 252 -16.24 -4.92 4.11
CA SER A 252 -16.30 -6.37 4.29
C SER A 252 -15.07 -7.09 3.72
N LEU A 253 -14.59 -6.67 2.54
CA LEU A 253 -13.36 -7.19 1.94
C LEU A 253 -12.10 -6.76 2.69
N ALA A 254 -12.00 -5.47 3.08
CA ALA A 254 -10.90 -4.95 3.87
C ALA A 254 -10.77 -5.68 5.21
N LEU A 255 -11.89 -6.04 5.84
CA LEU A 255 -11.92 -6.81 7.08
C LEU A 255 -11.33 -8.21 6.90
N THR A 256 -11.64 -8.91 5.79
CA THR A 256 -11.07 -10.24 5.51
C THR A 256 -9.56 -10.20 5.33
N PHE A 257 -9.05 -9.17 4.64
CA PHE A 257 -7.61 -8.90 4.53
C PHE A 257 -6.97 -8.68 5.91
N GLY A 258 -7.63 -7.87 6.75
CA GLY A 258 -7.16 -7.57 8.09
C GLY A 258 -7.09 -8.79 9.01
N VAL A 259 -8.15 -9.59 9.04
CA VAL A 259 -8.19 -10.85 9.81
C VAL A 259 -7.09 -11.81 9.35
N ALA A 260 -6.89 -11.94 8.04
CA ALA A 260 -5.82 -12.77 7.50
C ALA A 260 -4.44 -12.31 7.97
N SER A 261 -4.18 -11.00 7.96
CA SER A 261 -2.91 -10.46 8.46
C SER A 261 -2.65 -10.78 9.94
N LEU A 262 -3.69 -10.76 10.77
CA LEU A 262 -3.57 -11.13 12.20
C LEU A 262 -3.32 -12.63 12.40
N VAL A 263 -3.93 -13.48 11.57
CA VAL A 263 -3.77 -14.93 11.64
C VAL A 263 -2.45 -15.37 11.03
N ASN A 264 -1.86 -14.56 10.12
CA ASN A 264 -0.64 -14.87 9.38
C ASN A 264 0.51 -15.36 10.26
N ALA A 265 0.76 -14.69 11.39
CA ALA A 265 1.86 -15.07 12.29
C ALA A 265 1.76 -16.52 12.79
N ARG A 266 0.53 -16.99 13.11
CA ARG A 266 0.30 -18.38 13.54
C ARG A 266 0.49 -19.37 12.40
N LEU A 267 0.05 -19.00 11.19
CA LEU A 267 0.18 -19.86 10.02
C LEU A 267 1.65 -19.97 9.57
N VAL A 268 2.39 -18.88 9.58
CA VAL A 268 3.83 -18.86 9.27
C VAL A 268 4.60 -19.76 10.25
N TYR A 269 4.29 -19.69 11.55
CA TYR A 269 4.93 -20.54 12.56
C TYR A 269 4.65 -22.04 12.30
N ARG A 270 3.42 -22.36 11.87
CA ARG A 270 3.00 -23.77 11.66
C ARG A 270 3.47 -24.36 10.33
N TYR A 271 3.41 -23.59 9.24
CA TYR A 271 3.63 -24.09 7.87
C TYR A 271 4.93 -23.60 7.24
N GLY A 272 5.57 -22.60 7.83
CA GLY A 272 6.75 -21.93 7.27
C GLY A 272 6.39 -20.87 6.22
N LEU A 273 7.28 -19.87 6.09
CA LEU A 273 7.05 -18.68 5.28
C LEU A 273 6.90 -19.00 3.78
N LYS A 274 7.85 -19.74 3.21
CA LYS A 274 7.89 -20.08 1.77
C LYS A 274 6.67 -20.91 1.34
N ARG A 275 6.33 -21.93 2.15
CA ARG A 275 5.21 -22.81 1.85
C ARG A 275 3.88 -22.07 1.90
N LEU A 276 3.69 -21.18 2.89
CA LEU A 276 2.50 -20.35 2.99
C LEU A 276 2.39 -19.39 1.80
N CYS A 277 3.48 -18.75 1.39
CA CYS A 277 3.49 -17.88 0.22
C CYS A 277 3.09 -18.65 -1.05
N PHE A 278 3.75 -19.78 -1.31
CA PHE A 278 3.48 -20.55 -2.52
C PHE A 278 2.03 -21.07 -2.57
N SER A 279 1.51 -21.62 -1.47
CA SER A 279 0.14 -22.11 -1.41
C SER A 279 -0.90 -20.97 -1.59
N SER A 280 -0.70 -19.83 -0.94
CA SER A 280 -1.60 -18.68 -1.08
C SER A 280 -1.65 -18.14 -2.51
N VAL A 281 -0.48 -18.00 -3.16
CA VAL A 281 -0.42 -17.58 -4.57
C VAL A 281 -1.08 -18.59 -5.48
N SER A 282 -0.85 -19.89 -5.25
CA SER A 282 -1.47 -20.96 -6.05
C SER A 282 -3.00 -20.94 -5.95
N VAL A 283 -3.54 -20.70 -4.75
CA VAL A 283 -5.00 -20.54 -4.54
C VAL A 283 -5.52 -19.30 -5.26
N ILE A 284 -4.87 -18.14 -5.11
CA ILE A 284 -5.26 -16.90 -5.80
C ILE A 284 -5.28 -17.13 -7.31
N THR A 285 -4.20 -17.66 -7.87
CA THR A 285 -4.04 -17.87 -9.32
C THR A 285 -5.05 -18.88 -9.85
N GLY A 286 -5.16 -20.03 -9.18
CA GLY A 286 -6.08 -21.09 -9.60
C GLY A 286 -7.54 -20.67 -9.53
N LEU A 287 -7.95 -20.04 -8.42
CA LEU A 287 -9.33 -19.54 -8.26
C LEU A 287 -9.63 -18.42 -9.27
N SER A 288 -8.69 -17.50 -9.49
CA SER A 288 -8.88 -16.43 -10.48
C SER A 288 -8.98 -16.98 -11.89
N GLY A 289 -8.19 -17.99 -12.25
CA GLY A 289 -8.28 -18.69 -13.53
C GLY A 289 -9.62 -19.39 -13.72
N ILE A 290 -10.09 -20.13 -12.72
CA ILE A 290 -11.42 -20.80 -12.75
C ILE A 290 -12.53 -19.76 -12.86
N PHE A 291 -12.49 -18.70 -12.06
CA PHE A 291 -13.49 -17.64 -12.10
C PHE A 291 -13.47 -16.91 -13.44
N LEU A 292 -12.28 -16.64 -14.00
CA LEU A 292 -12.12 -16.05 -15.33
C LEU A 292 -12.80 -16.90 -16.41
N LEU A 293 -12.53 -18.21 -16.43
CA LEU A 293 -13.15 -19.12 -17.38
C LEU A 293 -14.68 -19.15 -17.24
N GLY A 294 -15.19 -19.07 -16.02
CA GLY A 294 -16.64 -19.04 -15.74
C GLY A 294 -17.34 -17.77 -16.22
N ILE A 295 -16.64 -16.64 -16.27
CA ILE A 295 -17.22 -15.35 -16.71
C ILE A 295 -16.86 -15.00 -18.16
N LEU A 296 -15.93 -15.72 -18.79
CA LEU A 296 -15.63 -15.57 -20.22
C LEU A 296 -16.88 -15.88 -21.05
N GLY A 297 -17.31 -14.93 -21.86
CA GLY A 297 -18.53 -15.05 -22.64
C GLY A 297 -19.81 -14.57 -21.92
N MET A 298 -19.71 -14.09 -20.69
CA MET A 298 -20.82 -13.37 -20.08
C MET A 298 -20.76 -11.89 -20.47
N ASP A 299 -21.77 -11.41 -21.19
CA ASP A 299 -21.92 -9.99 -21.53
C ASP A 299 -22.37 -9.12 -20.34
N LYS A 300 -22.64 -9.75 -19.21
CA LYS A 300 -23.19 -9.12 -18.00
C LYS A 300 -22.28 -9.38 -16.79
N MET A 301 -22.43 -8.52 -15.78
CA MET A 301 -21.81 -8.73 -14.47
C MET A 301 -22.23 -10.09 -13.87
N PRO A 302 -21.31 -10.89 -13.30
CA PRO A 302 -21.67 -12.06 -12.51
C PRO A 302 -22.53 -11.63 -11.31
N PRO A 303 -23.34 -12.49 -10.71
CA PRO A 303 -24.10 -12.16 -9.50
C PRO A 303 -23.18 -11.60 -8.40
N LEU A 304 -23.62 -10.54 -7.71
CA LEU A 304 -22.83 -9.86 -6.68
C LEU A 304 -22.29 -10.82 -5.61
N TRP A 305 -23.13 -11.76 -5.14
CA TRP A 305 -22.72 -12.75 -4.14
C TRP A 305 -21.57 -13.64 -4.62
N LEU A 306 -21.54 -13.96 -5.92
CA LEU A 306 -20.50 -14.79 -6.52
C LEU A 306 -19.18 -14.02 -6.61
N PHE A 307 -19.22 -12.75 -7.05
CA PHE A 307 -18.06 -11.89 -7.08
C PHE A 307 -17.51 -11.59 -5.67
N MET A 308 -18.39 -11.29 -4.71
CA MET A 308 -17.99 -11.08 -3.31
C MET A 308 -17.38 -12.35 -2.71
N GLY A 309 -17.98 -13.53 -2.96
CA GLY A 309 -17.41 -14.81 -2.51
C GLY A 309 -16.02 -15.07 -3.07
N TYR A 310 -15.80 -14.78 -4.36
CA TYR A 310 -14.48 -14.82 -4.99
C TYR A 310 -13.50 -13.88 -4.28
N MET A 311 -13.86 -12.60 -4.14
CA MET A 311 -12.99 -11.59 -3.52
C MET A 311 -12.71 -11.88 -2.04
N MET A 312 -13.66 -12.45 -1.30
CA MET A 312 -13.49 -12.87 0.11
C MET A 312 -12.47 -14.00 0.29
N ILE A 313 -12.08 -14.70 -0.77
CA ILE A 313 -10.99 -15.68 -0.76
C ILE A 313 -9.70 -15.04 -1.23
N ILE A 314 -9.74 -14.14 -2.23
CA ILE A 314 -8.58 -13.46 -2.77
C ILE A 314 -7.93 -12.53 -1.71
N PHE A 315 -8.73 -11.72 -1.01
CA PHE A 315 -8.23 -10.72 -0.05
C PHE A 315 -7.45 -11.32 1.13
N PRO A 316 -7.91 -12.38 1.80
CA PRO A 316 -7.08 -13.10 2.78
C PRO A 316 -5.76 -13.61 2.20
N GLY A 317 -5.79 -14.15 0.98
CA GLY A 317 -4.58 -14.59 0.30
C GLY A 317 -3.56 -13.47 0.13
N ILE A 318 -4.00 -12.28 -0.30
CA ILE A 318 -3.15 -11.09 -0.39
C ILE A 318 -2.65 -10.66 1.01
N GLY A 319 -3.52 -10.71 2.03
CA GLY A 319 -3.17 -10.40 3.41
C GLY A 319 -2.05 -11.28 3.97
N PHE A 320 -2.04 -12.59 3.64
CA PHE A 320 -0.93 -13.48 3.98
C PHE A 320 0.35 -13.13 3.23
N LEU A 321 0.24 -12.73 1.99
CA LEU A 321 1.40 -12.50 1.12
C LEU A 321 2.09 -11.16 1.38
N PHE A 322 1.36 -10.13 1.80
CA PHE A 322 1.85 -8.76 1.92
C PHE A 322 3.16 -8.63 2.71
N GLY A 323 3.19 -9.14 3.94
CA GLY A 323 4.38 -9.09 4.78
C GLY A 323 5.41 -10.18 4.44
N ASN A 324 4.93 -11.35 4.04
CA ASN A 324 5.75 -12.54 3.86
C ASN A 324 6.68 -12.44 2.65
N LEU A 325 6.19 -11.92 1.51
CA LEU A 325 7.02 -11.70 0.32
C LEU A 325 8.12 -10.65 0.59
N ASN A 326 7.78 -9.57 1.31
CA ASN A 326 8.76 -8.57 1.72
C ASN A 326 9.83 -9.17 2.66
N ALA A 327 9.44 -10.03 3.60
CA ALA A 327 10.38 -10.70 4.50
C ALA A 327 11.35 -11.60 3.72
N LEU A 328 10.84 -12.38 2.75
CA LEU A 328 11.66 -13.24 1.88
C LEU A 328 12.58 -12.43 0.95
N ALA A 329 12.12 -11.26 0.44
CA ALA A 329 12.96 -10.37 -0.35
C ALA A 329 14.10 -9.76 0.48
N MET A 330 13.85 -9.48 1.77
CA MET A 330 14.81 -8.89 2.70
C MET A 330 15.80 -9.89 3.30
N GLU A 331 15.51 -11.20 3.26
CA GLU A 331 16.33 -12.25 3.87
C GLU A 331 17.81 -12.14 3.50
N PRO A 332 18.20 -11.99 2.21
CA PRO A 332 19.61 -11.86 1.82
C PRO A 332 20.20 -10.44 2.03
N LEU A 333 19.41 -9.44 2.42
CA LEU A 333 19.78 -8.03 2.44
C LEU A 333 19.92 -7.45 3.87
N GLY A 334 20.08 -8.32 4.88
CA GLY A 334 20.12 -7.90 6.29
C GLY A 334 21.17 -6.83 6.61
N HIS A 335 22.32 -6.85 5.93
CA HIS A 335 23.43 -5.90 6.10
C HIS A 335 23.13 -4.50 5.53
N ILE A 336 22.15 -4.37 4.61
CA ILE A 336 21.66 -3.10 4.04
C ILE A 336 20.16 -2.89 4.30
N ALA A 337 19.64 -3.37 5.44
CA ALA A 337 18.21 -3.48 5.71
C ALA A 337 17.40 -2.21 5.42
N GLY A 338 17.89 -1.03 5.77
CA GLY A 338 17.20 0.25 5.53
C GLY A 338 17.07 0.57 4.04
N VAL A 339 18.17 0.54 3.32
CA VAL A 339 18.21 0.78 1.86
C VAL A 339 17.49 -0.34 1.12
N GLY A 340 17.70 -1.60 1.53
CA GLY A 340 17.03 -2.77 0.94
C GLY A 340 15.51 -2.67 1.00
N ALA A 341 14.94 -2.38 2.17
CA ALA A 341 13.50 -2.23 2.33
C ALA A 341 12.92 -1.08 1.47
N ALA A 342 13.60 0.07 1.42
CA ALA A 342 13.19 1.19 0.57
C ALA A 342 13.21 0.81 -0.92
N MET A 343 14.26 0.11 -1.37
CA MET A 343 14.38 -0.33 -2.76
C MET A 343 13.34 -1.36 -3.14
N ILE A 344 13.10 -2.38 -2.30
CA ILE A 344 12.06 -3.39 -2.52
C ILE A 344 10.70 -2.73 -2.62
N GLY A 345 10.35 -1.86 -1.67
CA GLY A 345 9.07 -1.14 -1.68
C GLY A 345 8.87 -0.29 -2.94
N SER A 346 9.89 0.47 -3.33
CA SER A 346 9.82 1.34 -4.52
C SER A 346 9.78 0.55 -5.82
N LEU A 347 10.63 -0.45 -5.99
CA LEU A 347 10.62 -1.30 -7.19
C LEU A 347 9.29 -2.05 -7.32
N SER A 348 8.74 -2.57 -6.21
CA SER A 348 7.42 -3.20 -6.23
C SER A 348 6.33 -2.20 -6.63
N SER A 349 6.39 -0.95 -6.16
CA SER A 349 5.45 0.11 -6.53
C SER A 349 5.58 0.49 -8.00
N LEU A 350 6.81 0.59 -8.53
CA LEU A 350 7.06 0.89 -9.94
C LEU A 350 6.55 -0.20 -10.90
N ILE A 351 6.36 -1.43 -10.42
CA ILE A 351 5.74 -2.52 -11.18
C ILE A 351 4.22 -2.48 -10.99
N SER A 352 3.76 -2.37 -9.74
CA SER A 352 2.35 -2.51 -9.42
C SER A 352 1.49 -1.37 -9.96
N ILE A 353 2.00 -0.15 -9.97
CA ILE A 353 1.18 1.01 -10.35
C ILE A 353 0.92 1.06 -11.85
N PRO A 354 1.91 0.94 -12.76
CA PRO A 354 1.62 0.91 -14.19
C PRO A 354 0.67 -0.23 -14.59
N LEU A 355 0.88 -1.43 -14.03
CA LEU A 355 -0.02 -2.55 -14.28
C LEU A 355 -1.41 -2.33 -13.66
N GLY A 356 -1.47 -1.71 -12.48
CA GLY A 356 -2.72 -1.28 -11.85
C GLY A 356 -3.49 -0.26 -12.70
N ILE A 357 -2.79 0.70 -13.33
CA ILE A 357 -3.36 1.66 -14.28
C ILE A 357 -3.97 0.92 -15.48
N LEU A 358 -3.24 -0.04 -16.05
CA LEU A 358 -3.75 -0.83 -17.17
C LEU A 358 -4.98 -1.64 -16.80
N ILE A 359 -4.98 -2.30 -15.64
CA ILE A 359 -6.11 -3.12 -15.17
C ILE A 359 -7.33 -2.23 -14.88
N ALA A 360 -7.13 -1.12 -14.17
CA ALA A 360 -8.21 -0.21 -13.83
C ALA A 360 -8.74 0.52 -15.06
N GLY A 361 -7.85 1.04 -15.92
CA GLY A 361 -8.22 1.73 -17.16
C GLY A 361 -8.96 0.85 -18.16
N ALA A 362 -8.78 -0.46 -18.08
CA ALA A 362 -9.50 -1.43 -18.91
C ALA A 362 -10.94 -1.69 -18.43
N PHE A 363 -11.39 -1.08 -17.32
CA PHE A 363 -12.77 -1.27 -16.84
C PHE A 363 -13.79 -0.91 -17.91
N ASN A 364 -14.64 -1.85 -18.23
CA ASN A 364 -15.62 -1.79 -19.32
C ASN A 364 -17.06 -2.04 -18.83
N GLY A 365 -17.33 -1.79 -17.55
CA GLY A 365 -18.62 -2.08 -16.93
C GLY A 365 -18.73 -3.52 -16.42
N THR A 366 -17.68 -4.36 -16.57
CA THR A 366 -17.63 -5.74 -16.07
C THR A 366 -16.44 -5.95 -15.14
N VAL A 367 -16.43 -7.04 -14.38
CA VAL A 367 -15.29 -7.44 -13.53
C VAL A 367 -14.19 -8.17 -14.32
N LEU A 368 -14.40 -8.42 -15.62
CA LEU A 368 -13.50 -9.20 -16.46
C LEU A 368 -12.04 -8.66 -16.43
N PRO A 369 -11.77 -7.33 -16.62
CA PRO A 369 -10.41 -6.82 -16.58
C PRO A 369 -9.70 -7.06 -15.25
N LEU A 370 -10.41 -6.90 -14.13
CA LEU A 370 -9.87 -7.12 -12.80
C LEU A 370 -9.50 -8.58 -12.56
N VAL A 371 -10.41 -9.50 -12.90
CA VAL A 371 -10.19 -10.95 -12.73
C VAL A 371 -9.07 -11.44 -13.65
N THR A 372 -8.99 -10.92 -14.88
CA THR A 372 -7.86 -11.17 -15.80
C THR A 372 -6.56 -10.69 -15.19
N GLY A 373 -6.57 -9.50 -14.57
CA GLY A 373 -5.42 -8.96 -13.86
C GLY A 373 -4.94 -9.89 -12.74
N PHE A 374 -5.85 -10.39 -11.89
CA PHE A 374 -5.52 -11.37 -10.83
C PHE A 374 -4.97 -12.68 -11.40
N SER A 375 -5.53 -13.17 -12.51
CA SER A 375 -5.10 -14.41 -13.15
C SER A 375 -3.69 -14.29 -13.73
N LEU A 376 -3.45 -13.27 -14.58
CA LEU A 376 -2.16 -13.09 -15.26
C LEU A 376 -1.05 -12.68 -14.29
N CYS A 377 -1.33 -11.73 -13.40
CA CYS A 377 -0.37 -11.34 -12.38
C CYS A 377 -0.10 -12.48 -11.40
N GLY A 378 -1.08 -13.29 -11.05
CA GLY A 378 -0.90 -14.48 -10.21
C GLY A 378 0.08 -15.48 -10.85
N LEU A 379 -0.02 -15.73 -12.15
CA LEU A 379 0.95 -16.55 -12.90
C LEU A 379 2.36 -15.92 -12.86
N ALA A 380 2.44 -14.60 -13.03
CA ALA A 380 3.72 -13.88 -12.96
C ALA A 380 4.35 -13.98 -11.55
N VAL A 381 3.53 -13.92 -10.48
CA VAL A 381 3.98 -14.13 -9.09
C VAL A 381 4.52 -15.54 -8.92
N LEU A 382 3.80 -16.58 -9.35
CA LEU A 382 4.26 -17.98 -9.28
C LEU A 382 5.59 -18.16 -10.00
N PHE A 383 5.69 -17.63 -11.23
CA PHE A 383 6.92 -17.69 -12.00
C PHE A 383 8.08 -16.99 -11.26
N SER A 384 7.85 -15.81 -10.71
CA SER A 384 8.86 -15.05 -9.97
C SER A 384 9.36 -15.79 -8.74
N ILE A 385 8.47 -16.43 -7.97
CA ILE A 385 8.83 -17.24 -6.79
C ILE A 385 9.62 -18.48 -7.22
N ILE A 386 9.15 -19.22 -8.22
CA ILE A 386 9.87 -20.41 -8.73
C ILE A 386 11.25 -20.03 -9.26
N TRP A 387 11.34 -18.90 -9.96
CA TRP A 387 12.62 -18.39 -10.45
C TRP A 387 13.55 -18.01 -9.30
N ALA A 388 13.05 -17.32 -8.26
CA ALA A 388 13.83 -16.95 -7.08
C ALA A 388 14.46 -18.18 -6.38
N GLU A 389 13.71 -19.28 -6.29
CA GLU A 389 14.10 -20.49 -5.55
C GLU A 389 14.97 -21.49 -6.36
N LYS A 390 15.07 -21.35 -7.68
CA LYS A 390 15.78 -22.30 -8.57
C LYS A 390 17.30 -22.45 -8.33
N ASN A 391 17.95 -21.50 -7.63
CA ASN A 391 19.35 -21.59 -7.18
C ASN A 391 19.47 -20.81 -5.85
N PRO A 392 19.37 -21.45 -4.69
CA PRO A 392 19.73 -20.81 -3.44
C PRO A 392 21.25 -20.62 -3.42
N GLN A 393 21.74 -19.47 -3.93
CA GLN A 393 23.06 -18.98 -3.56
C GLN A 393 22.93 -18.52 -2.10
N SER A 394 23.16 -19.45 -1.21
CA SER A 394 23.76 -19.34 0.11
C SER A 394 23.24 -20.44 1.03
N LYS A 395 23.82 -21.59 0.98
CA LYS A 395 24.16 -22.23 2.23
C LYS A 395 25.25 -21.33 2.84
N VAL A 396 24.87 -20.39 3.66
CA VAL A 396 25.78 -19.83 4.64
C VAL A 396 26.19 -21.01 5.47
N VAL A 397 27.44 -21.44 5.28
CA VAL A 397 28.11 -22.39 6.16
C VAL A 397 28.08 -21.73 7.53
N VAL A 398 27.17 -22.15 8.39
CA VAL A 398 27.30 -21.95 9.82
C VAL A 398 28.43 -22.91 10.20
N GLU A 399 29.66 -22.41 10.14
CA GLU A 399 30.74 -22.97 10.93
C GLU A 399 30.34 -22.82 12.39
N ASN A 400 29.88 -23.90 12.97
CA ASN A 400 29.79 -24.04 14.42
C ASN A 400 31.20 -23.93 15.00
N PRO A 401 31.38 -23.07 16.02
CA PRO A 401 32.58 -23.09 16.85
C PRO A 401 32.67 -24.33 17.70
#